data_3713abb99825d7ca64e75748a7ec4de7
#
_entry.id   3713abb99825d7ca64e75748a7ec4de7
#
_cell.length_a   1.000
_cell.length_b   1.000
_cell.length_c   1.000
_cell.angle_alpha   90.00
_cell.angle_beta   90.00
_cell.angle_gamma   90.00
#
_symmetry.space_group_name_H-M   'P 1'
#
loop_
_entity.id
_entity.type
_entity.pdbx_description
1 polymer ?
#
loop_
_entity_poly.entity_id
_entity_poly.type
_entity_poly.pdbx_seq_one_letter_code
_entity_poly.pdbx_strand_id
1 'polypeptide(L)'
;MTLTHWQQHLPTDHAIYALVDPLADNQPLHYWYRHASDTQAWPLYGGTEFTDDILHGPWLLPLAQLPNWLTWWQEQENTGQAQGVLIASPYPVEQLVRHWQSLLIAGLDGEEVLFRYYDPRVLAPMLATYTETEICQFLGPTTSLLI
;
A
#
# COMPACT_ATOMS: atom_id res chain seq x y z
N MET A 1 -12.00 -11.99 4.97
CA MET A 1 -12.63 -11.39 3.76
C MET A 1 -11.77 -11.71 2.55
N THR A 2 -12.38 -12.17 1.46
CA THR A 2 -11.65 -12.44 0.22
C THR A 2 -11.41 -11.14 -0.56
N LEU A 3 -10.41 -11.15 -1.43
CA LEU A 3 -10.10 -10.03 -2.31
C LEU A 3 -11.30 -9.65 -3.19
N THR A 4 -11.94 -10.65 -3.81
CA THR A 4 -13.10 -10.42 -4.67
C THR A 4 -14.25 -9.80 -3.89
N HIS A 5 -14.54 -10.30 -2.69
CA HIS A 5 -15.61 -9.76 -1.85
C HIS A 5 -15.31 -8.30 -1.46
N TRP A 6 -14.09 -8.01 -1.04
CA TRP A 6 -13.68 -6.67 -0.67
C TRP A 6 -13.84 -5.69 -1.84
N GLN A 7 -13.33 -6.07 -3.00
CA GLN A 7 -13.40 -5.22 -4.21
C GLN A 7 -14.84 -4.95 -4.64
N GLN A 8 -15.72 -5.97 -4.59
CA GLN A 8 -17.11 -5.84 -5.00
C GLN A 8 -17.94 -4.95 -4.08
N HIS A 9 -17.55 -4.82 -2.82
CA HIS A 9 -18.28 -4.04 -1.82
C HIS A 9 -17.76 -2.62 -1.64
N LEU A 10 -16.73 -2.21 -2.39
CA LEU A 10 -16.27 -0.83 -2.38
C LEU A 10 -17.27 0.07 -3.11
N PRO A 11 -17.51 1.30 -2.59
CA PRO A 11 -18.27 2.30 -3.32
C PRO A 11 -17.65 2.62 -4.69
N THR A 12 -18.48 3.01 -5.65
CA THR A 12 -18.03 3.24 -7.03
C THR A 12 -17.09 4.42 -7.20
N ASP A 13 -17.10 5.37 -6.26
CA ASP A 13 -16.21 6.55 -6.26
C ASP A 13 -14.82 6.26 -5.67
N HIS A 14 -14.57 5.03 -5.20
CA HIS A 14 -13.30 4.64 -4.59
C HIS A 14 -12.32 4.13 -5.64
N ALA A 15 -11.12 4.71 -5.64
CA ALA A 15 -10.00 4.18 -6.40
C ALA A 15 -9.23 3.19 -5.53
N ILE A 16 -8.68 2.15 -6.14
CA ILE A 16 -7.90 1.11 -5.49
C ILE A 16 -6.42 1.28 -5.83
N TYR A 17 -5.59 1.18 -4.81
CA TYR A 17 -4.13 1.28 -4.93
C TYR A 17 -3.48 0.12 -4.20
N ALA A 18 -2.27 -0.21 -4.63
CA ALA A 18 -1.39 -1.11 -3.89
C ALA A 18 -0.25 -0.32 -3.26
N LEU A 19 0.00 -0.54 -1.98
CA LEU A 19 1.23 -0.13 -1.31
C LEU A 19 2.17 -1.32 -1.38
N VAL A 20 3.23 -1.22 -2.20
CA VAL A 20 4.07 -2.38 -2.50
C VAL A 20 5.49 -2.20 -1.97
N ASP A 21 6.10 -3.34 -1.66
CA ASP A 21 7.53 -3.45 -1.38
C ASP A 21 8.25 -3.79 -2.69
N PRO A 22 9.04 -2.87 -3.26
CA PRO A 22 9.75 -3.15 -4.51
C PRO A 22 10.82 -4.24 -4.36
N LEU A 23 11.22 -4.55 -3.12
CA LEU A 23 12.21 -5.59 -2.82
C LEU A 23 11.58 -6.97 -2.63
N ALA A 24 10.26 -7.10 -2.72
CA ALA A 24 9.60 -8.40 -2.68
C ALA A 24 10.05 -9.27 -3.85
N ASP A 25 10.15 -10.59 -3.62
CA ASP A 25 10.73 -11.54 -4.58
C ASP A 25 10.01 -11.54 -5.93
N ASN A 26 8.71 -11.29 -5.94
CA ASN A 26 7.91 -11.25 -7.17
C ASN A 26 8.00 -9.91 -7.92
N GLN A 27 8.79 -8.96 -7.44
CA GLN A 27 9.06 -7.67 -8.09
C GLN A 27 7.78 -6.94 -8.56
N PRO A 28 6.88 -6.55 -7.64
CA PRO A 28 5.59 -6.00 -8.01
C PRO A 28 5.68 -4.68 -8.77
N LEU A 29 6.68 -3.85 -8.48
CA LEU A 29 6.90 -2.59 -9.17
C LEU A 29 7.31 -2.83 -10.63
N HIS A 30 8.18 -3.79 -10.87
CA HIS A 30 8.62 -4.17 -12.22
C HIS A 30 7.44 -4.71 -13.05
N TYR A 31 6.61 -5.58 -12.44
CA TYR A 31 5.41 -6.10 -13.09
C TYR A 31 4.47 -4.97 -13.48
N TRP A 32 4.22 -4.02 -12.56
CA TRP A 32 3.32 -2.90 -12.82
C TRP A 32 3.81 -2.05 -14.00
N TYR A 33 5.09 -1.67 -14.04
CA TYR A 33 5.64 -0.88 -15.14
C TYR A 33 5.60 -1.59 -16.48
N ARG A 34 5.67 -2.92 -16.49
CA ARG A 34 5.59 -3.69 -17.74
C ARG A 34 4.17 -3.78 -18.31
N HIS A 35 3.15 -3.75 -17.46
CA HIS A 35 1.79 -4.09 -17.86
C HIS A 35 0.79 -2.94 -17.70
N ALA A 36 1.10 -1.90 -16.95
CA ALA A 36 0.18 -0.78 -16.74
C ALA A 36 -0.02 0.04 -18.03
N SER A 37 -1.25 0.52 -18.23
CA SER A 37 -1.61 1.36 -19.38
C SER A 37 -1.13 2.81 -19.21
N ASP A 38 -0.90 3.26 -17.99
CA ASP A 38 -0.28 4.52 -17.63
C ASP A 38 0.86 4.21 -16.67
N THR A 39 1.89 5.03 -16.67
CA THR A 39 3.09 4.75 -15.88
C THR A 39 3.24 5.66 -14.66
N GLN A 40 2.19 6.37 -14.26
CA GLN A 40 2.24 7.23 -13.08
C GLN A 40 2.07 6.40 -11.80
N ALA A 41 3.16 6.16 -11.12
CA ALA A 41 3.22 5.58 -9.78
C ALA A 41 3.95 6.54 -8.84
N TRP A 42 3.79 6.37 -7.54
CA TRP A 42 4.33 7.31 -6.55
C TRP A 42 5.30 6.60 -5.60
N PRO A 43 6.60 6.91 -5.69
CA PRO A 43 7.58 6.43 -4.70
C PRO A 43 7.41 7.22 -3.40
N LEU A 44 7.13 6.53 -2.31
CA LEU A 44 6.82 7.21 -1.05
C LEU A 44 8.07 7.76 -0.34
N TYR A 45 9.27 7.33 -0.73
CA TYR A 45 10.50 7.95 -0.26
C TYR A 45 10.83 9.25 -1.03
N GLY A 46 10.19 9.50 -2.17
CA GLY A 46 10.44 10.67 -3.00
C GLY A 46 10.06 11.96 -2.26
N GLY A 47 10.96 12.96 -2.29
CA GLY A 47 10.75 14.23 -1.60
C GLY A 47 10.85 14.17 -0.08
N THR A 48 11.27 13.05 0.49
CA THR A 48 11.48 12.85 1.92
C THR A 48 12.97 12.79 2.24
N GLU A 49 13.31 12.65 3.54
CA GLU A 49 14.69 12.41 3.96
C GLU A 49 15.29 11.11 3.41
N PHE A 50 14.46 10.21 2.88
CA PHE A 50 14.87 8.92 2.30
C PHE A 50 14.99 8.96 0.77
N THR A 51 14.99 10.14 0.17
CA THR A 51 14.92 10.30 -1.30
C THR A 51 16.09 9.61 -2.02
N ASP A 52 17.27 9.54 -1.39
CA ASP A 52 18.45 8.88 -1.98
C ASP A 52 18.28 7.35 -2.06
N ASP A 53 17.31 6.79 -1.35
CA ASP A 53 17.01 5.37 -1.33
C ASP A 53 15.64 5.04 -1.95
N ILE A 54 15.21 5.86 -2.88
CA ILE A 54 13.85 5.85 -3.46
C ILE A 54 13.43 4.49 -4.02
N LEU A 55 14.38 3.74 -4.58
CA LEU A 55 14.08 2.43 -5.20
C LEU A 55 13.89 1.31 -4.17
N HIS A 56 14.26 1.53 -2.91
CA HIS A 56 14.14 0.53 -1.85
C HIS A 56 12.93 0.76 -0.95
N GLY A 57 12.30 1.94 -1.04
CA GLY A 57 11.11 2.27 -0.26
C GLY A 57 9.81 1.83 -0.91
N PRO A 58 8.70 1.97 -0.18
CA PRO A 58 7.40 1.58 -0.70
C PRO A 58 6.93 2.48 -1.84
N TRP A 59 6.11 1.92 -2.72
CA TRP A 59 5.49 2.63 -3.83
C TRP A 59 3.97 2.50 -3.75
N LEU A 60 3.28 3.56 -4.15
CA LEU A 60 1.83 3.56 -4.32
C LEU A 60 1.50 3.37 -5.80
N LEU A 61 0.83 2.27 -6.13
CA LEU A 61 0.49 1.90 -7.50
C LEU A 61 -1.02 2.00 -7.73
N PRO A 62 -1.49 2.80 -8.71
CA PRO A 62 -2.91 2.82 -9.06
C PRO A 62 -3.27 1.56 -9.83
N LEU A 63 -4.18 0.75 -9.29
CA LEU A 63 -4.49 -0.55 -9.89
C LEU A 63 -5.46 -0.44 -11.08
N ALA A 64 -6.20 0.66 -11.21
CA ALA A 64 -7.02 0.90 -12.40
C ALA A 64 -6.21 0.93 -13.69
N GLN A 65 -4.92 1.24 -13.61
CA GLN A 65 -4.01 1.29 -14.75
C GLN A 65 -3.46 -0.09 -15.15
N LEU A 66 -3.68 -1.10 -14.32
CA LEU A 66 -3.13 -2.44 -14.52
C LEU A 66 -4.22 -3.41 -14.95
N PRO A 67 -4.23 -3.84 -16.25
CA PRO A 67 -5.20 -4.84 -16.71
C PRO A 67 -5.07 -6.13 -15.92
N ASN A 68 -6.22 -6.72 -15.57
CA ASN A 68 -6.29 -7.98 -14.82
C ASN A 68 -5.57 -7.95 -13.46
N TRP A 69 -5.52 -6.79 -12.81
CA TRP A 69 -4.82 -6.64 -11.54
C TRP A 69 -5.37 -7.58 -10.45
N LEU A 70 -6.68 -7.81 -10.45
CA LEU A 70 -7.34 -8.66 -9.46
C LEU A 70 -6.79 -10.09 -9.52
N THR A 71 -6.73 -10.66 -10.72
CA THR A 71 -6.18 -12.00 -10.96
C THR A 71 -4.71 -12.06 -10.58
N TRP A 72 -3.93 -11.07 -11.01
CA TRP A 72 -2.51 -11.00 -10.68
C TRP A 72 -2.28 -10.96 -9.17
N TRP A 73 -2.98 -10.08 -8.46
CA TRP A 73 -2.80 -9.95 -7.02
C TRP A 73 -3.18 -11.22 -6.28
N GLN A 74 -4.30 -11.84 -6.67
CA GLN A 74 -4.75 -13.09 -6.08
C GLN A 74 -3.75 -14.23 -6.31
N GLU A 75 -3.18 -14.33 -7.49
CA GLU A 75 -2.16 -15.33 -7.80
C GLU A 75 -0.91 -15.16 -6.92
N GLN A 76 -0.49 -13.92 -6.71
CA GLN A 76 0.66 -13.65 -5.85
C GLN A 76 0.37 -14.03 -4.40
N GLU A 77 -0.81 -13.71 -3.89
CA GLU A 77 -1.21 -14.13 -2.54
C GLU A 77 -1.27 -15.65 -2.41
N ASN A 78 -1.80 -16.35 -3.41
CA ASN A 78 -1.89 -17.79 -3.43
C ASN A 78 -0.50 -18.48 -3.37
N THR A 79 0.53 -17.82 -3.88
CA THR A 79 1.91 -18.32 -3.81
C THR A 79 2.64 -17.88 -2.54
N GLY A 80 1.96 -17.22 -1.62
CA GLY A 80 2.54 -16.78 -0.35
C GLY A 80 3.41 -15.55 -0.43
N GLN A 81 3.30 -14.77 -1.51
CA GLN A 81 4.08 -13.54 -1.66
C GLN A 81 3.56 -12.45 -0.73
N ALA A 82 4.48 -11.73 -0.09
CA ALA A 82 4.19 -10.59 0.78
C ALA A 82 4.54 -9.28 0.04
N GLN A 83 3.94 -9.08 -1.14
CA GLN A 83 4.30 -7.98 -2.02
C GLN A 83 3.79 -6.62 -1.54
N GLY A 84 2.76 -6.57 -0.70
CA GLY A 84 2.19 -5.33 -0.23
C GLY A 84 0.78 -5.48 0.32
N VAL A 85 0.10 -4.35 0.46
CA VAL A 85 -1.29 -4.28 0.95
C VAL A 85 -2.13 -3.45 -0.03
N LEU A 86 -3.44 -3.69 -0.03
CA LEU A 86 -4.38 -2.95 -0.87
C LEU A 86 -5.10 -1.89 -0.06
N ILE A 87 -5.29 -0.73 -0.66
CA ILE A 87 -6.04 0.37 -0.05
C ILE A 87 -7.06 0.92 -1.05
N ALA A 88 -8.11 1.51 -0.54
CA ALA A 88 -9.11 2.20 -1.34
C ALA A 88 -9.49 3.55 -0.72
N SER A 89 -9.76 4.54 -1.56
CA SER A 89 -10.11 5.89 -1.11
C SER A 89 -10.84 6.65 -2.21
N PRO A 90 -11.81 7.53 -1.84
CA PRO A 90 -12.43 8.46 -2.77
C PRO A 90 -11.65 9.78 -2.89
N TYR A 91 -10.62 9.98 -2.06
CA TYR A 91 -9.88 11.24 -2.01
C TYR A 91 -8.77 11.30 -3.06
N PRO A 92 -8.29 12.51 -3.41
CA PRO A 92 -7.20 12.65 -4.37
C PRO A 92 -5.94 11.90 -3.94
N VAL A 93 -5.22 11.34 -4.91
CA VAL A 93 -4.02 10.54 -4.67
C VAL A 93 -2.95 11.32 -3.92
N GLU A 94 -2.85 12.63 -4.12
CA GLU A 94 -1.88 13.48 -3.44
C GLU A 94 -2.08 13.49 -1.93
N GLN A 95 -3.32 13.39 -1.47
CA GLN A 95 -3.63 13.27 -0.03
C GLN A 95 -3.19 11.92 0.51
N LEU A 96 -3.39 10.86 -0.26
CA LEU A 96 -2.92 9.51 0.11
C LEU A 96 -1.39 9.48 0.22
N VAL A 97 -0.71 10.01 -0.78
CA VAL A 97 0.76 10.05 -0.80
C VAL A 97 1.29 10.77 0.44
N ARG A 98 0.78 11.96 0.74
CA ARG A 98 1.22 12.73 1.92
C ARG A 98 0.95 11.98 3.22
N HIS A 99 -0.22 11.36 3.33
CA HIS A 99 -0.57 10.59 4.52
C HIS A 99 0.40 9.43 4.74
N TRP A 100 0.59 8.59 3.73
CA TRP A 100 1.46 7.43 3.84
C TRP A 100 2.94 7.80 4.00
N GLN A 101 3.36 8.92 3.43
CA GLN A 101 4.69 9.49 3.72
C GLN A 101 4.85 9.88 5.18
N SER A 102 3.80 10.42 5.80
CA SER A 102 3.84 10.84 7.21
C SER A 102 4.00 9.68 8.18
N LEU A 103 3.72 8.45 7.75
CA LEU A 103 3.80 7.24 8.58
C LEU A 103 5.11 6.46 8.39
N LEU A 104 6.04 6.93 7.58
CA LEU A 104 7.29 6.19 7.29
C LEU A 104 8.16 6.01 8.54
N ILE A 105 8.04 6.89 9.51
CA ILE A 105 8.79 6.82 10.76
C ILE A 105 7.81 6.62 11.91
N ALA A 106 8.10 5.66 12.77
CA ALA A 106 7.34 5.41 14.00
C ALA A 106 8.26 5.53 15.22
N GLY A 107 7.68 5.96 16.35
CA GLY A 107 8.36 5.93 17.64
C GLY A 107 8.27 4.54 18.26
N LEU A 108 9.39 3.98 18.70
CA LEU A 108 9.45 2.71 19.42
C LEU A 108 10.49 2.82 20.54
N ASP A 109 10.03 2.69 21.79
CA ASP A 109 10.88 2.75 22.98
C ASP A 109 11.79 4.00 23.04
N GLY A 110 11.27 5.15 22.60
CA GLY A 110 12.00 6.40 22.56
C GLY A 110 12.91 6.59 21.34
N GLU A 111 12.96 5.62 20.43
CA GLU A 111 13.74 5.68 19.19
C GLU A 111 12.82 5.84 17.98
N GLU A 112 13.34 6.50 16.93
CA GLU A 112 12.68 6.55 15.63
C GLU A 112 13.07 5.34 14.79
N VAL A 113 12.08 4.61 14.26
CA VAL A 113 12.29 3.44 13.41
C VAL A 113 11.48 3.58 12.13
N LEU A 114 11.96 2.98 11.05
CA LEU A 114 11.19 2.87 9.81
C LEU A 114 10.00 1.94 10.04
N PHE A 115 8.80 2.44 9.73
CA PHE A 115 7.58 1.67 9.85
C PHE A 115 7.24 1.02 8.50
N ARG A 116 7.38 -0.30 8.44
CA ARG A 116 7.11 -1.08 7.22
C ARG A 116 5.62 -1.44 7.12
N TYR A 117 4.75 -0.44 7.10
CA TYR A 117 3.30 -0.65 7.01
C TYR A 117 2.85 -1.34 5.71
N TYR A 118 3.68 -1.32 4.68
CA TYR A 118 3.44 -1.97 3.39
C TYR A 118 3.76 -3.48 3.39
N ASP A 119 4.29 -3.98 4.48
CA ASP A 119 4.53 -5.42 4.67
C ASP A 119 3.37 -6.00 5.49
N PRO A 120 2.53 -6.87 4.91
CA PRO A 120 1.40 -7.43 5.64
C PRO A 120 1.80 -8.23 6.88
N ARG A 121 3.00 -8.80 6.90
CA ARG A 121 3.52 -9.55 8.04
C ARG A 121 3.84 -8.65 9.23
N VAL A 122 4.15 -7.38 8.97
CA VAL A 122 4.35 -6.35 10.00
C VAL A 122 3.02 -5.72 10.38
N LEU A 123 2.22 -5.36 9.40
CA LEU A 123 1.02 -4.55 9.62
C LEU A 123 -0.11 -5.34 10.30
N ALA A 124 -0.35 -6.59 9.91
CA ALA A 124 -1.48 -7.35 10.44
C ALA A 124 -1.41 -7.52 11.97
N PRO A 125 -0.26 -7.92 12.57
CA PRO A 125 -0.15 -7.99 14.03
C PRO A 125 -0.32 -6.64 14.72
N MET A 126 0.15 -5.56 14.12
CA MET A 126 0.02 -4.23 14.70
C MET A 126 -1.42 -3.76 14.72
N LEU A 127 -2.15 -3.92 13.62
CA LEU A 127 -3.56 -3.53 13.56
C LEU A 127 -4.42 -4.28 14.56
N ALA A 128 -4.08 -5.51 14.88
CA ALA A 128 -4.78 -6.32 15.88
C ALA A 128 -4.69 -5.71 17.29
N THR A 129 -3.71 -4.86 17.56
CA THR A 129 -3.52 -4.20 18.85
C THR A 129 -4.13 -2.79 18.90
N TYR A 130 -4.54 -2.23 17.77
CA TYR A 130 -5.02 -0.85 17.69
C TYR A 130 -6.47 -0.75 18.15
N THR A 131 -6.80 0.37 18.81
CA THR A 131 -8.19 0.79 19.05
C THR A 131 -8.82 1.29 17.75
N GLU A 132 -10.14 1.44 17.72
CA GLU A 132 -10.83 2.03 16.56
C GLU A 132 -10.30 3.42 16.23
N THR A 133 -10.05 4.25 17.24
CA THR A 133 -9.48 5.59 17.05
C THR A 133 -8.11 5.53 16.41
N GLU A 134 -7.26 4.63 16.88
CA GLU A 134 -5.91 4.44 16.32
C GLU A 134 -5.96 3.94 14.88
N ILE A 135 -6.89 3.03 14.56
CA ILE A 135 -7.09 2.56 13.17
C ILE A 135 -7.52 3.72 12.27
N CYS A 136 -8.46 4.56 12.71
CA CYS A 136 -8.89 5.72 11.94
C CYS A 136 -7.75 6.71 11.69
N GLN A 137 -6.92 6.96 12.69
CA GLN A 137 -5.75 7.83 12.55
C GLN A 137 -4.72 7.24 11.60
N PHE A 138 -4.48 5.93 11.71
CA PHE A 138 -3.58 5.20 10.82
C PHE A 138 -4.04 5.27 9.36
N LEU A 139 -5.32 5.05 9.10
CA LEU A 139 -5.87 5.05 7.74
C LEU A 139 -5.89 6.44 7.11
N GLY A 140 -6.16 7.52 7.88
CA GLY A 140 -6.28 8.89 7.38
C GLY A 140 -7.31 8.98 6.25
N PRO A 141 -6.93 9.46 5.04
CA PRO A 141 -7.83 9.53 3.90
C PRO A 141 -8.14 8.17 3.26
N THR A 142 -7.46 7.11 3.65
CA THR A 142 -7.75 5.74 3.23
C THR A 142 -9.02 5.27 3.94
N THR A 143 -10.03 4.83 3.21
CA THR A 143 -11.30 4.42 3.80
C THR A 143 -11.43 2.90 3.94
N SER A 144 -10.59 2.13 3.26
CA SER A 144 -10.58 0.68 3.35
C SER A 144 -9.19 0.13 3.08
N LEU A 145 -8.87 -0.94 3.77
CA LEU A 145 -7.57 -1.62 3.68
C LEU A 145 -7.81 -3.12 3.63
N LEU A 146 -7.13 -3.81 2.75
CA LEU A 146 -7.10 -5.27 2.69
C LEU A 146 -5.65 -5.75 2.82
N ILE A 147 -5.48 -6.63 3.77
CA ILE A 147 -4.19 -7.29 4.03
C ILE A 147 -4.27 -8.74 3.59
#